data_f904c6340437c1814780d994e1710114
#
_entry.id   f904c6340437c1814780d994e1710114
#
_cell.length_a   1.000
_cell.length_b   1.000
_cell.length_c   1.000
_cell.angle_alpha   90.00
_cell.angle_beta   90.00
_cell.angle_gamma   90.00
#
_symmetry.space_group_name_H-M   'P 1'
#
loop_
_entity.id
_entity.type
_entity.pdbx_description
1 polymer ?
#
loop_
_entity_poly.entity_id
_entity_poly.type
_entity_poly.pdbx_seq_one_letter_code
_entity_poly.pdbx_strand_id
1 'polypeptide(L)'
;MRSALAWLLSLLLLMAATYDPVAPGKAIEFPRDAGSHPGHRIEWWYVTGNLESADGPLGFQVTFFRVRNPGAEGNASRFAPTQILFAHAALADPRVGRLVHGQRSARALAGLAEASTADTDVKIDSWWLRRADGAYRTRIESEDFTLELAMAPTQAPMLQGERGFSRKGADARHASYYYSEPQLRVTGRVAVKGRSREVSGIAWLDHEWSSEYLAEDASGWDWLGANFDDGAALMAFRMRGRSGNVVWSSATWRDPQGRVTSYPGEAIAFTPRRTWKSPRTGIAYPVAVDVRVGDRAWQLEPLLDDQELDARTSTGTIYWEGAVRISGASAGRGYLELTGYGERVPF
;
A
#
# COMPACT_ATOMS: atom_id res chain seq x y z
N MET A 1 45.24 -51.56 -24.32
CA MET A 1 43.98 -51.49 -23.54
C MET A 1 43.97 -50.14 -22.88
N ARG A 2 43.19 -49.19 -23.43
CA ARG A 2 43.10 -47.79 -22.94
C ARG A 2 41.79 -47.65 -22.19
N SER A 3 41.89 -47.43 -20.87
CA SER A 3 40.74 -47.19 -20.00
C SER A 3 40.25 -45.77 -20.19
N ALA A 4 39.07 -45.62 -20.73
CA ALA A 4 38.36 -44.32 -20.81
C ALA A 4 37.73 -44.02 -19.45
N LEU A 5 38.27 -43.05 -18.72
CA LEU A 5 37.68 -42.50 -17.49
C LEU A 5 36.58 -41.50 -17.90
N ALA A 6 35.34 -41.94 -17.72
CA ALA A 6 34.19 -41.10 -17.98
C ALA A 6 34.04 -40.10 -16.78
N TRP A 7 34.27 -38.82 -17.07
CA TRP A 7 33.94 -37.75 -16.14
C TRP A 7 32.44 -37.50 -16.19
N LEU A 8 31.69 -37.96 -15.20
CA LEU A 8 30.34 -37.50 -14.96
C LEU A 8 30.44 -36.12 -14.31
N LEU A 9 30.28 -35.06 -15.13
CA LEU A 9 29.99 -33.74 -14.65
C LEU A 9 28.55 -33.76 -14.14
N SER A 10 28.38 -33.88 -12.82
CA SER A 10 27.13 -33.59 -12.16
C SER A 10 26.93 -32.06 -12.20
N LEU A 11 26.19 -31.58 -13.18
CA LEU A 11 25.66 -30.24 -13.18
C LEU A 11 24.65 -30.15 -12.03
N LEU A 12 25.12 -29.74 -10.85
CA LEU A 12 24.22 -29.17 -9.83
C LEU A 12 23.68 -27.88 -10.40
N LEU A 13 22.51 -27.95 -11.07
CA LEU A 13 21.65 -26.82 -11.25
C LEU A 13 21.27 -26.32 -9.85
N LEU A 14 22.00 -25.36 -9.33
CA LEU A 14 21.49 -24.51 -8.29
C LEU A 14 20.24 -23.84 -8.90
N MET A 15 19.08 -24.40 -8.66
CA MET A 15 17.81 -23.73 -8.88
C MET A 15 17.79 -22.56 -7.91
N ALA A 16 18.31 -21.42 -8.32
CA ALA A 16 18.03 -20.18 -7.60
C ALA A 16 16.50 -20.07 -7.54
N ALA A 17 15.94 -20.03 -6.34
CA ALA A 17 14.52 -19.89 -6.17
C ALA A 17 14.10 -18.58 -6.88
N THR A 18 13.39 -18.71 -8.00
CA THR A 18 12.91 -17.58 -8.77
C THR A 18 11.55 -17.15 -8.26
N TYR A 19 11.32 -15.86 -8.24
CA TYR A 19 9.98 -15.33 -7.97
C TYR A 19 9.06 -15.55 -9.18
N ASP A 20 7.77 -15.71 -8.92
CA ASP A 20 6.78 -15.76 -9.98
C ASP A 20 6.77 -14.41 -10.73
N PRO A 21 6.88 -14.41 -12.08
CA PRO A 21 6.89 -13.17 -12.84
C PRO A 21 5.52 -12.50 -12.85
N VAL A 22 5.51 -11.18 -12.94
CA VAL A 22 4.32 -10.41 -13.27
C VAL A 22 4.28 -10.22 -14.78
N ALA A 23 3.21 -10.67 -15.43
CA ALA A 23 3.07 -10.64 -16.89
C ALA A 23 1.68 -10.09 -17.28
N PRO A 24 1.58 -9.40 -18.43
CA PRO A 24 0.28 -8.95 -18.94
C PRO A 24 -0.64 -10.11 -19.27
N GLY A 25 -1.96 -9.89 -19.26
CA GLY A 25 -2.97 -10.86 -19.67
C GLY A 25 -3.45 -11.83 -18.59
N LYS A 26 -2.84 -11.84 -17.39
CA LYS A 26 -3.39 -12.60 -16.25
C LYS A 26 -4.65 -11.89 -15.74
N ALA A 27 -5.75 -12.63 -15.62
CA ALA A 27 -6.96 -12.14 -14.96
C ALA A 27 -6.82 -12.18 -13.44
N ILE A 28 -7.28 -11.13 -12.77
CA ILE A 28 -7.47 -11.14 -11.31
C ILE A 28 -8.84 -11.76 -11.04
N GLU A 29 -8.89 -12.78 -10.21
CA GLU A 29 -10.10 -13.57 -9.92
C GLU A 29 -10.43 -13.55 -8.43
N PHE A 30 -11.63 -13.07 -8.08
CA PHE A 30 -12.10 -13.02 -6.70
C PHE A 30 -12.94 -14.26 -6.34
N PRO A 31 -12.85 -14.75 -5.08
CA PRO A 31 -12.11 -14.20 -3.94
C PRO A 31 -10.64 -14.59 -3.86
N ARG A 32 -10.15 -15.51 -4.69
CA ARG A 32 -8.78 -16.07 -4.62
C ARG A 32 -7.71 -14.98 -4.59
N ASP A 33 -7.74 -14.02 -5.51
CA ASP A 33 -6.73 -12.99 -5.64
C ASP A 33 -6.96 -11.81 -4.64
N ALA A 34 -7.87 -11.96 -3.68
CA ALA A 34 -7.89 -11.16 -2.45
C ALA A 34 -6.98 -11.78 -1.35
N GLY A 35 -6.62 -13.05 -1.49
CA GLY A 35 -5.66 -13.75 -0.64
C GLY A 35 -4.21 -13.48 -1.03
N SER A 36 -3.26 -14.10 -0.32
CA SER A 36 -1.84 -13.91 -0.53
C SER A 36 -1.29 -14.68 -1.74
N HIS A 37 -0.20 -14.16 -2.33
CA HIS A 37 0.50 -14.69 -3.49
C HIS A 37 1.95 -15.05 -3.13
N PRO A 38 2.19 -16.13 -2.36
CA PRO A 38 3.50 -16.44 -1.77
C PRO A 38 4.62 -16.70 -2.78
N GLY A 39 4.30 -16.95 -4.05
CA GLY A 39 5.27 -17.10 -5.12
C GLY A 39 5.93 -15.78 -5.55
N HIS A 40 5.29 -14.64 -5.32
CA HIS A 40 5.84 -13.32 -5.64
C HIS A 40 6.74 -12.81 -4.52
N ARG A 41 7.65 -11.87 -4.87
CA ARG A 41 8.65 -11.31 -3.95
C ARG A 41 8.02 -10.50 -2.83
N ILE A 42 7.11 -9.57 -3.17
CA ILE A 42 6.48 -8.64 -2.24
C ILE A 42 4.98 -8.52 -2.51
N GLU A 43 4.23 -8.24 -1.47
CA GLU A 43 2.79 -8.07 -1.51
C GLU A 43 2.34 -7.20 -0.34
N TRP A 44 1.27 -6.40 -0.53
CA TRP A 44 0.68 -5.63 0.54
C TRP A 44 -0.82 -5.47 0.40
N TRP A 45 -1.49 -5.40 1.54
CA TRP A 45 -2.86 -4.94 1.72
C TRP A 45 -2.78 -3.61 2.45
N TYR A 46 -3.14 -2.54 1.78
CA TYR A 46 -3.01 -1.17 2.24
C TYR A 46 -4.39 -0.56 2.38
N VAL A 47 -4.82 -0.28 3.61
CA VAL A 47 -6.11 0.34 3.91
C VAL A 47 -5.89 1.71 4.48
N THR A 48 -6.49 2.72 3.86
CA THR A 48 -6.46 4.10 4.34
C THR A 48 -7.86 4.68 4.36
N GLY A 49 -8.09 5.66 5.21
CA GLY A 49 -9.41 6.26 5.24
C GLY A 49 -9.53 7.52 6.06
N ASN A 50 -10.66 8.16 5.85
CA ASN A 50 -11.08 9.35 6.56
C ASN A 50 -12.31 9.01 7.39
N LEU A 51 -12.25 9.33 8.67
CA LEU A 51 -13.27 9.03 9.65
C LEU A 51 -13.82 10.32 10.25
N GLU A 52 -15.09 10.27 10.62
CA GLU A 52 -15.76 11.28 11.42
C GLU A 52 -16.07 10.72 12.81
N SER A 53 -15.90 11.53 13.82
CA SER A 53 -16.29 11.26 15.20
C SER A 53 -16.99 12.46 15.81
N ALA A 54 -17.61 12.30 16.98
CA ALA A 54 -18.19 13.40 17.72
C ALA A 54 -17.18 14.53 18.06
N ASP A 55 -15.90 14.19 18.05
CA ASP A 55 -14.79 15.10 18.39
C ASP A 55 -14.08 15.67 17.13
N GLY A 56 -14.57 15.39 15.94
CA GLY A 56 -14.02 15.87 14.67
C GLY A 56 -13.40 14.77 13.80
N PRO A 57 -12.79 15.17 12.67
CA PRO A 57 -12.27 14.26 11.68
C PRO A 57 -10.98 13.56 12.13
N LEU A 58 -10.78 12.34 11.63
CA LEU A 58 -9.59 11.52 11.84
C LEU A 58 -9.14 10.92 10.50
N GLY A 59 -7.85 10.61 10.39
CA GLY A 59 -7.30 9.78 9.32
C GLY A 59 -6.76 8.47 9.89
N PHE A 60 -6.83 7.37 9.14
CA PHE A 60 -6.21 6.12 9.55
C PHE A 60 -5.53 5.41 8.38
N GLN A 61 -4.55 4.60 8.72
CA GLN A 61 -3.85 3.70 7.82
C GLN A 61 -3.62 2.37 8.53
N VAL A 62 -3.80 1.26 7.81
CA VAL A 62 -3.44 -0.10 8.21
C VAL A 62 -2.85 -0.81 7.00
N THR A 63 -1.58 -1.19 7.08
CA THR A 63 -0.91 -1.94 6.02
C THR A 63 -0.34 -3.23 6.56
N PHE A 64 -0.57 -4.31 5.85
CA PHE A 64 0.15 -5.56 6.02
C PHE A 64 0.98 -5.83 4.77
N PHE A 65 2.23 -6.19 4.97
CA PHE A 65 3.16 -6.56 3.91
C PHE A 65 3.58 -8.02 4.09
N ARG A 66 3.81 -8.71 2.99
CA ARG A 66 4.44 -10.01 2.94
C ARG A 66 5.64 -9.95 1.99
N VAL A 67 6.76 -10.49 2.43
CA VAL A 67 8.00 -10.60 1.64
C VAL A 67 8.45 -12.04 1.62
N ARG A 68 8.68 -12.60 0.43
CA ARG A 68 9.30 -13.93 0.26
C ARG A 68 10.81 -13.82 0.39
N ASN A 69 11.38 -14.70 1.18
CA ASN A 69 12.82 -14.79 1.41
C ASN A 69 13.37 -16.12 0.85
N PRO A 70 13.76 -16.17 -0.43
CA PRO A 70 14.26 -17.39 -1.05
C PRO A 70 15.56 -17.90 -0.42
N GLY A 71 16.36 -17.05 0.22
CA GLY A 71 17.57 -17.46 0.93
C GLY A 71 17.32 -18.37 2.14
N ALA A 72 16.07 -18.42 2.63
CA ALA A 72 15.68 -19.34 3.70
C ALA A 72 15.00 -20.62 3.18
N GLU A 73 14.72 -20.73 1.89
CA GLU A 73 14.10 -21.90 1.28
C GLU A 73 15.07 -23.08 1.26
N GLY A 74 14.54 -24.31 1.42
CA GLY A 74 15.37 -25.51 1.58
C GLY A 74 15.96 -25.72 2.98
N ASN A 75 15.80 -24.76 3.89
CA ASN A 75 16.15 -24.95 5.29
C ASN A 75 15.15 -25.90 5.96
N ALA A 76 15.65 -27.03 6.54
CA ALA A 76 14.82 -28.04 7.18
C ALA A 76 14.11 -27.56 8.45
N SER A 77 14.50 -26.42 9.01
CA SER A 77 13.85 -25.86 10.20
C SER A 77 12.47 -25.31 9.86
N ARG A 78 11.43 -25.77 10.56
CA ARG A 78 10.08 -25.15 10.50
C ARG A 78 10.05 -23.69 10.93
N PHE A 79 11.13 -23.18 11.50
CA PHE A 79 11.30 -21.79 11.91
C PHE A 79 12.06 -20.97 10.88
N ALA A 80 12.42 -21.54 9.72
CA ALA A 80 13.07 -20.80 8.64
C ALA A 80 12.17 -19.63 8.18
N PRO A 81 12.71 -18.41 8.04
CA PRO A 81 11.93 -17.23 7.69
C PRO A 81 11.71 -17.15 6.17
N THR A 82 11.05 -18.17 5.59
CA THR A 82 10.77 -18.24 4.14
C THR A 82 9.81 -17.15 3.67
N GLN A 83 8.90 -16.73 4.55
CA GLN A 83 8.02 -15.58 4.38
C GLN A 83 8.15 -14.70 5.63
N ILE A 84 8.21 -13.38 5.42
CA ILE A 84 8.27 -12.39 6.49
C ILE A 84 7.07 -11.47 6.31
N LEU A 85 6.36 -11.20 7.40
CA LEU A 85 5.25 -10.28 7.44
C LEU A 85 5.65 -9.02 8.21
N PHE A 86 5.22 -7.87 7.71
CA PHE A 86 5.31 -6.58 8.40
C PHE A 86 3.91 -5.98 8.48
N ALA A 87 3.68 -5.14 9.47
CA ALA A 87 2.47 -4.35 9.56
C ALA A 87 2.79 -2.96 10.09
N HIS A 88 2.17 -1.96 9.46
CA HIS A 88 2.14 -0.59 9.93
C HIS A 88 0.69 -0.20 10.20
N ALA A 89 0.46 0.56 11.24
CA ALA A 89 -0.83 1.17 11.49
C ALA A 89 -0.63 2.56 12.05
N ALA A 90 -1.48 3.48 11.63
CA ALA A 90 -1.38 4.88 12.01
C ALA A 90 -2.75 5.53 12.17
N LEU A 91 -2.78 6.55 13.01
CA LEU A 91 -3.95 7.39 13.24
C LEU A 91 -3.54 8.86 13.26
N ALA A 92 -4.18 9.66 12.42
CA ALA A 92 -4.08 11.11 12.39
C ALA A 92 -5.26 11.70 13.17
N ASP A 93 -4.98 12.32 14.30
CA ASP A 93 -5.95 13.08 15.11
C ASP A 93 -5.43 14.52 15.24
N PRO A 94 -6.10 15.54 14.67
CA PRO A 94 -5.66 16.93 14.76
C PRO A 94 -5.48 17.42 16.21
N ARG A 95 -6.16 16.82 17.19
CA ARG A 95 -6.02 17.17 18.60
C ARG A 95 -4.74 16.62 19.24
N VAL A 96 -4.15 15.60 18.65
CA VAL A 96 -2.81 15.10 19.01
C VAL A 96 -1.73 15.94 18.36
N GLY A 97 -2.02 16.53 17.19
CA GLY A 97 -1.14 17.42 16.45
C GLY A 97 -0.06 16.72 15.62
N ARG A 98 -0.02 15.38 15.65
CA ARG A 98 0.88 14.54 14.85
C ARG A 98 0.27 13.16 14.60
N LEU A 99 0.79 12.47 13.60
CA LEU A 99 0.48 11.06 13.40
C LEU A 99 0.97 10.23 14.59
N VAL A 100 0.11 9.39 15.16
CA VAL A 100 0.53 8.30 16.05
C VAL A 100 0.53 7.02 15.25
N HIS A 101 1.57 6.20 15.41
CA HIS A 101 1.73 4.99 14.62
C HIS A 101 2.38 3.86 15.42
N GLY A 102 2.17 2.65 14.95
CA GLY A 102 2.83 1.45 15.44
C GLY A 102 3.26 0.56 14.29
N GLN A 103 4.18 -0.37 14.57
CA GLN A 103 4.70 -1.29 13.58
C GLN A 103 4.98 -2.65 14.20
N ARG A 104 4.86 -3.70 13.38
CA ARG A 104 5.16 -5.08 13.76
C ARG A 104 5.89 -5.79 12.64
N SER A 105 6.70 -6.78 13.00
CA SER A 105 7.33 -7.69 12.04
C SER A 105 7.46 -9.08 12.64
N ALA A 106 7.22 -10.11 11.82
CA ALA A 106 7.40 -11.48 12.22
C ALA A 106 7.67 -12.38 11.00
N ARG A 107 8.41 -13.46 11.19
CA ARG A 107 8.42 -14.56 10.21
C ARG A 107 7.04 -15.22 10.19
N ALA A 108 6.62 -15.71 9.03
CA ALA A 108 5.41 -16.51 8.92
C ALA A 108 5.54 -17.78 9.77
N LEU A 109 4.64 -17.94 10.71
CA LEU A 109 4.53 -19.07 11.62
C LEU A 109 3.09 -19.17 12.10
N ALA A 110 2.53 -20.38 12.02
CA ALA A 110 1.17 -20.67 12.46
C ALA A 110 0.92 -20.18 13.90
N GLY A 111 -0.18 -19.46 14.08
CA GLY A 111 -0.55 -18.83 15.34
C GLY A 111 0.08 -17.47 15.60
N LEU A 112 1.24 -17.14 14.99
CA LEU A 112 1.95 -15.87 15.19
C LEU A 112 1.73 -14.88 14.05
N ALA A 113 2.08 -15.27 12.82
CA ALA A 113 1.95 -14.41 11.64
C ALA A 113 1.58 -15.24 10.42
N GLU A 114 0.47 -14.91 9.79
CA GLU A 114 -0.11 -15.72 8.72
C GLU A 114 -0.76 -14.79 7.67
N ALA A 115 -0.74 -15.24 6.41
CA ALA A 115 -1.51 -14.66 5.32
C ALA A 115 -2.16 -15.79 4.52
N SER A 116 -3.48 -15.83 4.48
CA SER A 116 -4.27 -16.84 3.75
C SER A 116 -4.12 -16.64 2.24
N THR A 117 -4.09 -17.74 1.49
CA THR A 117 -4.12 -17.72 0.02
C THR A 117 -5.55 -17.79 -0.56
N ALA A 118 -6.57 -17.96 0.28
CA ALA A 118 -7.94 -18.15 -0.16
C ALA A 118 -8.74 -16.85 -0.26
N ASP A 119 -8.50 -15.93 0.64
CA ASP A 119 -9.14 -14.60 0.74
C ASP A 119 -8.28 -13.73 1.67
N THR A 120 -8.58 -12.44 1.79
CA THR A 120 -7.91 -11.55 2.74
C THR A 120 -8.12 -12.05 4.17
N ASP A 121 -7.10 -12.66 4.72
CA ASP A 121 -6.95 -12.96 6.14
C ASP A 121 -5.45 -12.93 6.45
N VAL A 122 -4.99 -11.77 6.93
CA VAL A 122 -3.59 -11.52 7.28
C VAL A 122 -3.51 -11.06 8.72
N LYS A 123 -2.53 -11.58 9.46
CA LYS A 123 -2.32 -11.22 10.87
C LYS A 123 -0.85 -11.25 11.27
N ILE A 124 -0.52 -10.46 12.27
CA ILE A 124 0.71 -10.53 13.06
C ILE A 124 0.30 -10.35 14.52
N ASP A 125 0.39 -11.44 15.30
CA ASP A 125 -0.03 -11.48 16.70
C ASP A 125 -1.50 -11.04 16.87
N SER A 126 -1.79 -9.97 17.61
CA SER A 126 -3.14 -9.44 17.82
C SER A 126 -3.63 -8.50 16.71
N TRP A 127 -2.75 -8.07 15.80
CA TRP A 127 -3.12 -7.22 14.66
C TRP A 127 -3.59 -8.05 13.49
N TRP A 128 -4.71 -7.72 12.90
CA TRP A 128 -5.23 -8.46 11.74
C TRP A 128 -6.13 -7.61 10.83
N LEU A 129 -6.19 -8.03 9.57
CA LEU A 129 -7.13 -7.57 8.55
C LEU A 129 -7.76 -8.82 7.91
N ARG A 130 -9.09 -8.89 7.90
CA ARG A 130 -9.85 -10.04 7.39
C ARG A 130 -11.02 -9.61 6.54
N ARG A 131 -11.29 -10.39 5.49
CA ARG A 131 -12.53 -10.30 4.73
C ARG A 131 -13.42 -11.49 5.08
N ALA A 132 -14.66 -11.19 5.46
CA ALA A 132 -15.68 -12.20 5.76
C ALA A 132 -17.05 -11.61 5.40
N ASP A 133 -17.92 -12.45 4.86
CA ASP A 133 -19.28 -12.05 4.44
C ASP A 133 -19.29 -10.83 3.50
N GLY A 134 -18.26 -10.73 2.64
CA GLY A 134 -18.11 -9.64 1.68
C GLY A 134 -17.65 -8.30 2.27
N ALA A 135 -17.34 -8.21 3.56
CA ALA A 135 -16.84 -7.01 4.23
C ALA A 135 -15.46 -7.24 4.86
N TYR A 136 -14.67 -6.18 4.94
CA TYR A 136 -13.40 -6.20 5.64
C TYR A 136 -13.59 -5.81 7.10
N ARG A 137 -12.77 -6.38 7.96
CA ARG A 137 -12.66 -6.01 9.37
C ARG A 137 -11.19 -5.96 9.74
N THR A 138 -10.85 -5.02 10.64
CA THR A 138 -9.49 -4.93 11.18
C THR A 138 -9.53 -4.63 12.66
N ARG A 139 -8.55 -5.18 13.38
CA ARG A 139 -8.26 -4.86 14.76
C ARG A 139 -6.77 -4.60 14.90
N ILE A 140 -6.47 -3.44 15.42
CA ILE A 140 -5.11 -2.98 15.72
C ILE A 140 -5.07 -2.53 17.18
N GLU A 141 -4.12 -3.07 17.92
CA GLU A 141 -3.83 -2.69 19.30
C GLU A 141 -2.39 -2.19 19.36
N SER A 142 -2.22 -0.88 19.29
CA SER A 142 -0.93 -0.20 19.46
C SER A 142 -0.82 0.41 20.85
N GLU A 143 0.36 0.85 21.25
CA GLU A 143 0.61 1.49 22.52
C GLU A 143 -0.23 2.78 22.69
N ASP A 144 -0.29 3.61 21.65
CA ASP A 144 -0.92 4.92 21.69
C ASP A 144 -2.40 4.92 21.23
N PHE A 145 -2.84 3.88 20.50
CA PHE A 145 -4.20 3.85 19.93
C PHE A 145 -4.69 2.42 19.66
N THR A 146 -6.00 2.29 19.53
CA THR A 146 -6.65 1.08 19.03
C THR A 146 -7.60 1.41 17.90
N LEU A 147 -7.71 0.50 16.90
CA LEU A 147 -8.68 0.54 15.82
C LEU A 147 -9.47 -0.76 15.83
N GLU A 148 -10.80 -0.67 15.83
CA GLU A 148 -11.72 -1.77 15.55
C GLU A 148 -12.70 -1.27 14.47
N LEU A 149 -12.43 -1.61 13.21
CA LEU A 149 -13.17 -1.08 12.07
C LEU A 149 -13.79 -2.20 11.24
N ALA A 150 -15.01 -1.96 10.78
CA ALA A 150 -15.68 -2.72 9.72
C ALA A 150 -15.79 -1.83 8.48
N MET A 151 -15.46 -2.39 7.32
CA MET A 151 -15.40 -1.68 6.04
C MET A 151 -16.18 -2.47 5.00
N ALA A 152 -17.30 -1.93 4.56
CA ALA A 152 -18.21 -2.58 3.61
C ALA A 152 -17.99 -2.02 2.20
N PRO A 153 -17.64 -2.87 1.20
CA PRO A 153 -17.60 -2.46 -0.20
C PRO A 153 -18.97 -1.91 -0.64
N THR A 154 -18.94 -0.78 -1.32
CA THR A 154 -20.15 -0.16 -1.91
C THR A 154 -20.16 -0.26 -3.43
N GLN A 155 -19.02 -0.64 -4.02
CA GLN A 155 -18.79 -0.74 -5.46
C GLN A 155 -17.87 -1.93 -5.75
N ALA A 156 -17.81 -2.35 -7.01
CA ALA A 156 -16.88 -3.39 -7.44
C ALA A 156 -15.41 -2.96 -7.33
N PRO A 157 -14.47 -3.89 -7.19
CA PRO A 157 -13.04 -3.60 -7.24
C PRO A 157 -12.65 -2.86 -8.54
N MET A 158 -11.68 -1.98 -8.45
CA MET A 158 -11.12 -1.20 -9.55
C MET A 158 -9.76 -1.76 -9.93
N LEU A 159 -9.66 -2.44 -11.07
CA LEU A 159 -8.41 -2.99 -11.57
C LEU A 159 -7.52 -1.85 -12.08
N GLN A 160 -6.26 -1.80 -11.62
CA GLN A 160 -5.32 -0.76 -11.98
C GLN A 160 -4.55 -1.12 -13.25
N GLY A 161 -4.10 -0.09 -13.98
CA GLY A 161 -3.36 -0.27 -15.22
C GLY A 161 -4.15 -1.00 -16.32
N GLU A 162 -3.54 -1.98 -16.96
CA GLU A 162 -4.18 -2.81 -17.96
C GLU A 162 -4.83 -4.04 -17.31
N ARG A 163 -6.09 -3.90 -16.88
CA ARG A 163 -6.90 -4.98 -16.25
C ARG A 163 -6.20 -5.64 -15.05
N GLY A 164 -5.51 -4.82 -14.24
CA GLY A 164 -4.77 -5.29 -13.06
C GLY A 164 -3.26 -5.44 -13.29
N PHE A 165 -2.76 -5.39 -14.52
CA PHE A 165 -1.34 -5.30 -14.80
C PHE A 165 -0.90 -3.84 -14.75
N SER A 166 -0.24 -3.43 -13.66
CA SER A 166 0.14 -2.05 -13.39
C SER A 166 1.66 -1.86 -13.55
N ARG A 167 2.07 -1.19 -14.62
CA ARG A 167 3.48 -0.86 -14.85
C ARG A 167 4.00 0.20 -13.89
N LYS A 168 5.26 0.06 -13.51
CA LYS A 168 5.99 0.97 -12.60
C LYS A 168 7.22 1.59 -13.26
N GLY A 169 7.46 1.27 -14.52
CA GLY A 169 8.59 1.77 -15.30
C GLY A 169 8.45 1.48 -16.80
N ALA A 170 9.44 1.95 -17.57
CA ALA A 170 9.52 1.72 -19.01
C ALA A 170 9.74 0.24 -19.36
N ASP A 171 10.50 -0.50 -18.54
CA ASP A 171 10.61 -1.95 -18.65
C ASP A 171 9.34 -2.62 -18.10
N ALA A 172 8.72 -3.49 -18.91
CA ALA A 172 7.50 -4.19 -18.54
C ALA A 172 7.67 -5.16 -17.36
N ARG A 173 8.90 -5.55 -17.02
CA ARG A 173 9.22 -6.35 -15.84
C ARG A 173 8.96 -5.59 -14.54
N HIS A 174 9.13 -4.25 -14.54
CA HIS A 174 8.77 -3.40 -13.41
C HIS A 174 7.27 -3.19 -13.42
N ALA A 175 6.55 -4.12 -12.84
CA ALA A 175 5.09 -4.14 -12.79
C ALA A 175 4.57 -4.90 -11.55
N SER A 176 3.32 -4.72 -11.27
CA SER A 176 2.59 -5.44 -10.25
C SER A 176 1.24 -5.93 -10.78
N TYR A 177 0.66 -6.92 -10.15
CA TYR A 177 -0.78 -7.12 -10.17
C TYR A 177 -1.38 -6.24 -9.09
N TYR A 178 -2.40 -5.46 -9.44
CA TYR A 178 -2.90 -4.42 -8.58
C TYR A 178 -4.38 -4.15 -8.79
N TYR A 179 -5.13 -4.18 -7.70
CA TYR A 179 -6.50 -3.69 -7.66
C TYR A 179 -6.73 -2.83 -6.43
N SER A 180 -7.75 -1.97 -6.52
CA SER A 180 -8.21 -1.13 -5.42
C SER A 180 -9.68 -1.41 -5.13
N GLU A 181 -10.08 -1.23 -3.88
CA GLU A 181 -11.49 -1.12 -3.48
C GLU A 181 -11.74 0.27 -2.86
N PRO A 182 -12.07 1.26 -3.69
CA PRO A 182 -12.46 2.58 -3.20
C PRO A 182 -13.88 2.58 -2.65
N GLN A 183 -14.26 3.69 -1.98
CA GLN A 183 -15.61 3.90 -1.47
C GLN A 183 -16.06 2.83 -0.45
N LEU A 184 -15.13 2.27 0.34
CA LEU A 184 -15.47 1.37 1.44
C LEU A 184 -16.15 2.17 2.55
N ARG A 185 -17.40 1.83 2.89
CA ARG A 185 -18.10 2.47 4.02
C ARG A 185 -17.58 1.91 5.34
N VAL A 186 -17.10 2.80 6.19
CA VAL A 186 -16.47 2.45 7.47
C VAL A 186 -17.41 2.73 8.62
N THR A 187 -17.45 1.80 9.59
CA THR A 187 -18.01 1.99 10.93
C THR A 187 -17.10 1.31 11.94
N GLY A 188 -17.13 1.77 13.19
CA GLY A 188 -16.35 1.12 14.22
C GLY A 188 -15.99 2.02 15.36
N ARG A 189 -14.90 1.67 16.04
CA ARG A 189 -14.41 2.36 17.22
C ARG A 189 -12.93 2.63 17.13
N VAL A 190 -12.54 3.81 17.56
CA VAL A 190 -11.14 4.26 17.69
C VAL A 190 -10.91 4.70 19.13
N ALA A 191 -9.81 4.28 19.74
CA ALA A 191 -9.36 4.85 21.00
C ALA A 191 -7.97 5.45 20.85
N VAL A 192 -7.77 6.62 21.47
CA VAL A 192 -6.47 7.32 21.55
C VAL A 192 -6.24 7.71 23.00
N LYS A 193 -5.09 7.34 23.55
CA LYS A 193 -4.74 7.61 24.95
C LYS A 193 -5.88 7.21 25.93
N GLY A 194 -6.48 6.05 25.69
CA GLY A 194 -7.57 5.49 26.52
C GLY A 194 -8.97 6.10 26.28
N ARG A 195 -9.13 7.12 25.43
CA ARG A 195 -10.44 7.71 25.09
C ARG A 195 -11.02 7.05 23.84
N SER A 196 -12.04 6.23 24.04
CA SER A 196 -12.75 5.54 22.96
C SER A 196 -13.84 6.41 22.34
N ARG A 197 -14.04 6.27 21.02
CA ARG A 197 -15.03 7.00 20.20
C ARG A 197 -15.60 6.08 19.13
N GLU A 198 -16.89 6.19 18.92
CA GLU A 198 -17.53 5.64 17.72
C GLU A 198 -17.15 6.50 16.52
N VAL A 199 -16.90 5.83 15.40
CA VAL A 199 -16.51 6.48 14.16
C VAL A 199 -17.29 5.91 12.98
N SER A 200 -17.50 6.76 11.97
CA SER A 200 -17.97 6.37 10.65
C SER A 200 -17.15 7.11 9.59
N GLY A 201 -17.16 6.60 8.35
CA GLY A 201 -16.39 7.28 7.32
C GLY A 201 -16.28 6.49 6.03
N ILE A 202 -15.22 6.79 5.29
CA ILE A 202 -14.93 6.19 4.00
C ILE A 202 -13.47 5.75 3.95
N ALA A 203 -13.21 4.59 3.34
CA ALA A 203 -11.87 4.05 3.18
C ALA A 203 -11.59 3.66 1.73
N TRP A 204 -10.32 3.43 1.50
CA TRP A 204 -9.71 2.89 0.30
C TRP A 204 -8.89 1.67 0.70
N LEU A 205 -8.95 0.60 -0.09
CA LEU A 205 -8.06 -0.54 0.04
C LEU A 205 -7.30 -0.74 -1.28
N ASP A 206 -5.99 -0.92 -1.18
CA ASP A 206 -5.15 -1.45 -2.24
C ASP A 206 -4.67 -2.85 -1.88
N HIS A 207 -4.71 -3.75 -2.85
CA HIS A 207 -4.00 -5.00 -2.80
C HIS A 207 -3.10 -5.11 -4.02
N GLU A 208 -1.82 -5.28 -3.78
CA GLU A 208 -0.82 -5.25 -4.83
C GLU A 208 0.30 -6.25 -4.54
N TRP A 209 0.73 -6.99 -5.59
CA TRP A 209 1.83 -7.94 -5.46
C TRP A 209 2.74 -7.91 -6.67
N SER A 210 4.04 -8.10 -6.42
CA SER A 210 5.08 -7.95 -7.44
C SER A 210 6.32 -8.78 -7.13
N SER A 211 7.13 -9.00 -8.15
CA SER A 211 8.45 -9.60 -8.05
C SER A 211 9.58 -8.63 -8.42
N GLU A 212 9.30 -7.66 -9.30
CA GLU A 212 10.21 -6.59 -9.72
C GLU A 212 9.46 -5.25 -9.70
N TYR A 213 9.30 -4.67 -8.50
CA TYR A 213 8.45 -3.50 -8.30
C TYR A 213 9.10 -2.18 -8.73
N LEU A 214 10.38 -1.96 -8.40
CA LEU A 214 11.07 -0.70 -8.62
C LEU A 214 12.16 -0.82 -9.69
N ALA A 215 12.18 0.12 -10.63
CA ALA A 215 13.31 0.34 -11.50
C ALA A 215 14.56 0.78 -10.70
N GLU A 216 15.76 0.46 -11.19
CA GLU A 216 17.02 0.77 -10.49
C GLU A 216 17.25 2.27 -10.26
N ASP A 217 16.73 3.11 -11.13
CA ASP A 217 16.82 4.57 -11.08
C ASP A 217 15.71 5.21 -10.21
N ALA A 218 14.69 4.46 -9.81
CA ALA A 218 13.64 4.94 -8.90
C ALA A 218 14.18 5.14 -7.48
N SER A 219 13.82 6.24 -6.85
CA SER A 219 14.17 6.56 -5.46
C SER A 219 12.96 6.49 -4.51
N GLY A 220 11.77 6.67 -5.03
CA GLY A 220 10.52 6.68 -4.27
C GLY A 220 9.33 7.04 -5.15
N TRP A 221 8.19 7.25 -4.54
CA TRP A 221 6.94 7.57 -5.24
C TRP A 221 6.07 8.56 -4.47
N ASP A 222 5.13 9.17 -5.18
CA ASP A 222 3.97 9.83 -4.63
C ASP A 222 2.74 9.07 -5.12
N TRP A 223 1.85 8.72 -4.21
CA TRP A 223 0.62 7.99 -4.49
C TRP A 223 -0.58 8.70 -3.89
N LEU A 224 -1.70 8.67 -4.59
CA LEU A 224 -2.99 9.22 -4.16
C LEU A 224 -4.09 8.19 -4.38
N GLY A 225 -4.85 7.88 -3.32
CA GLY A 225 -6.17 7.26 -3.40
C GLY A 225 -7.23 8.27 -2.99
N ALA A 226 -8.19 8.56 -3.86
CA ALA A 226 -9.22 9.57 -3.64
C ALA A 226 -10.62 8.99 -3.80
N ASN A 227 -11.47 9.27 -2.81
CA ASN A 227 -12.91 9.01 -2.79
C ASN A 227 -13.64 10.34 -2.92
N PHE A 228 -14.41 10.52 -4.00
CA PHE A 228 -15.19 11.75 -4.22
C PHE A 228 -16.60 11.62 -3.69
N ASP A 229 -17.19 12.77 -3.32
CA ASP A 229 -18.52 12.84 -2.68
C ASP A 229 -19.65 12.41 -3.64
N ASP A 230 -19.40 12.45 -4.94
CA ASP A 230 -20.33 11.98 -5.99
C ASP A 230 -20.22 10.46 -6.28
N GLY A 231 -19.34 9.75 -5.56
CA GLY A 231 -19.10 8.32 -5.74
C GLY A 231 -18.01 7.96 -6.74
N ALA A 232 -17.40 8.95 -7.42
CA ALA A 232 -16.23 8.74 -8.25
C ALA A 232 -15.00 8.35 -7.41
N ALA A 233 -13.98 7.81 -8.06
CA ALA A 233 -12.73 7.44 -7.42
C ALA A 233 -11.53 7.69 -8.35
N LEU A 234 -10.38 8.05 -7.77
CA LEU A 234 -9.13 8.24 -8.49
C LEU A 234 -8.00 7.57 -7.74
N MET A 235 -7.25 6.72 -8.43
CA MET A 235 -5.88 6.36 -8.06
C MET A 235 -4.93 7.11 -9.00
N ALA A 236 -3.90 7.74 -8.45
CA ALA A 236 -2.82 8.32 -9.25
C ALA A 236 -1.48 8.13 -8.53
N PHE A 237 -0.44 7.80 -9.29
CA PHE A 237 0.91 7.76 -8.74
C PHE A 237 1.94 8.26 -9.73
N ARG A 238 3.09 8.68 -9.19
CA ARG A 238 4.32 8.89 -9.95
C ARG A 238 5.50 8.26 -9.22
N MET A 239 6.34 7.57 -9.98
CA MET A 239 7.66 7.13 -9.54
C MET A 239 8.66 8.25 -9.79
N ARG A 240 9.49 8.56 -8.78
CA ARG A 240 10.52 9.60 -8.86
C ARG A 240 11.91 8.97 -8.91
N GLY A 241 12.75 9.49 -9.79
CA GLY A 241 14.16 9.19 -9.85
C GLY A 241 14.97 9.97 -8.82
N ARG A 242 16.26 9.63 -8.67
CA ARG A 242 17.18 10.24 -7.71
C ARG A 242 17.36 11.75 -7.90
N SER A 243 17.21 12.26 -9.12
CA SER A 243 17.26 13.69 -9.43
C SER A 243 15.92 14.40 -9.25
N GLY A 244 14.87 13.70 -8.76
CA GLY A 244 13.52 14.22 -8.64
C GLY A 244 12.70 14.20 -9.94
N ASN A 245 13.29 13.72 -11.06
CA ASN A 245 12.58 13.53 -12.31
C ASN A 245 11.50 12.45 -12.18
N VAL A 246 10.47 12.53 -13.03
CA VAL A 246 9.46 11.48 -13.14
C VAL A 246 10.00 10.35 -13.99
N VAL A 247 10.09 9.15 -13.42
CA VAL A 247 10.47 7.90 -14.10
C VAL A 247 9.26 7.23 -14.74
N TRP A 248 8.14 7.21 -14.02
CA TRP A 248 6.89 6.65 -14.46
C TRP A 248 5.71 7.31 -13.75
N SER A 249 4.57 7.39 -14.39
CA SER A 249 3.30 7.75 -13.73
C SER A 249 2.13 7.07 -14.40
N SER A 250 1.07 6.82 -13.64
CA SER A 250 -0.17 6.24 -14.11
C SER A 250 -1.32 6.70 -13.21
N ALA A 251 -2.52 6.79 -13.76
CA ALA A 251 -3.73 7.05 -13.01
C ALA A 251 -4.90 6.25 -13.56
N THR A 252 -5.82 5.91 -12.67
CA THR A 252 -7.09 5.26 -13.01
C THR A 252 -8.22 6.04 -12.36
N TRP A 253 -9.14 6.52 -13.20
CA TRP A 253 -10.36 7.21 -12.81
C TRP A 253 -11.55 6.27 -12.95
N ARG A 254 -12.42 6.21 -11.95
CA ARG A 254 -13.74 5.64 -12.05
C ARG A 254 -14.78 6.73 -11.86
N ASP A 255 -15.65 6.89 -12.87
CA ASP A 255 -16.73 7.88 -12.78
C ASP A 255 -17.86 7.39 -11.83
N PRO A 256 -18.82 8.27 -11.46
CA PRO A 256 -19.94 7.90 -10.58
C PRO A 256 -20.82 6.78 -11.15
N GLN A 257 -20.78 6.50 -12.45
CA GLN A 257 -21.50 5.42 -13.12
C GLN A 257 -20.72 4.10 -13.16
N GLY A 258 -19.50 4.09 -12.56
CA GLY A 258 -18.65 2.89 -12.47
C GLY A 258 -17.76 2.64 -13.68
N ARG A 259 -17.71 3.56 -14.65
CA ARG A 259 -16.86 3.44 -15.84
C ARG A 259 -15.42 3.78 -15.49
N VAL A 260 -14.50 2.87 -15.82
CA VAL A 260 -13.08 2.99 -15.49
C VAL A 260 -12.30 3.49 -16.72
N THR A 261 -11.43 4.48 -16.51
CA THR A 261 -10.54 5.07 -17.53
C THR A 261 -9.12 5.14 -16.97
N SER A 262 -8.16 4.59 -17.69
CA SER A 262 -6.73 4.71 -17.36
C SER A 262 -6.10 5.88 -18.11
N TYR A 263 -5.19 6.59 -17.46
CA TYR A 263 -4.48 7.74 -18.02
C TYR A 263 -2.97 7.45 -18.09
N PRO A 264 -2.33 7.76 -19.21
CA PRO A 264 -0.88 7.64 -19.34
C PRO A 264 -0.15 8.76 -18.60
N GLY A 265 1.15 8.57 -18.40
CA GLY A 265 1.97 9.42 -17.55
C GLY A 265 2.00 10.90 -17.92
N GLU A 266 1.98 11.23 -19.21
CA GLU A 266 1.96 12.63 -19.69
C GLU A 266 0.67 13.40 -19.34
N ALA A 267 -0.40 12.68 -19.05
CA ALA A 267 -1.65 13.27 -18.60
C ALA A 267 -1.67 13.61 -17.10
N ILE A 268 -0.60 13.27 -16.34
CA ILE A 268 -0.60 13.32 -14.89
C ILE A 268 0.45 14.31 -14.39
N ALA A 269 0.07 15.16 -13.45
CA ALA A 269 1.01 16.06 -12.78
C ALA A 269 0.69 16.16 -11.29
N PHE A 270 1.74 16.12 -10.47
CA PHE A 270 1.71 16.47 -9.05
C PHE A 270 2.55 17.72 -8.86
N THR A 271 1.95 18.82 -8.46
CA THR A 271 2.62 20.12 -8.29
C THR A 271 2.59 20.52 -6.81
N PRO A 272 3.73 20.59 -6.13
CA PRO A 272 3.79 21.03 -4.73
C PRO A 272 3.23 22.45 -4.56
N ARG A 273 2.38 22.64 -3.55
CA ARG A 273 1.87 23.97 -3.11
C ARG A 273 2.50 24.40 -1.80
N ARG A 274 2.68 23.45 -0.88
CA ARG A 274 3.25 23.71 0.44
C ARG A 274 4.10 22.52 0.88
N THR A 275 5.27 22.84 1.43
CA THR A 275 6.20 21.86 1.98
C THR A 275 6.23 21.98 3.50
N TRP A 276 6.17 20.85 4.18
CA TRP A 276 6.40 20.73 5.61
C TRP A 276 7.72 20.00 5.85
N LYS A 277 8.54 20.54 6.78
CA LYS A 277 9.80 19.91 7.18
C LYS A 277 9.61 19.25 8.55
N SER A 278 9.86 17.94 8.61
CA SER A 278 9.77 17.21 9.85
C SER A 278 10.74 17.72 10.91
N PRO A 279 10.28 18.07 12.11
CA PRO A 279 11.17 18.45 13.20
C PRO A 279 11.96 17.27 13.78
N ARG A 280 11.56 16.02 13.48
CA ARG A 280 12.20 14.80 13.98
C ARG A 280 13.32 14.31 13.08
N THR A 281 13.07 14.30 11.77
CA THR A 281 13.98 13.72 10.78
C THR A 281 14.68 14.75 9.91
N GLY A 282 14.14 15.97 9.85
CA GLY A 282 14.62 17.03 8.94
C GLY A 282 14.18 16.83 7.48
N ILE A 283 13.45 15.76 7.16
CA ILE A 283 12.95 15.48 5.81
C ILE A 283 11.86 16.50 5.47
N ALA A 284 11.87 16.97 4.21
CA ALA A 284 10.90 17.92 3.69
C ALA A 284 9.93 17.22 2.73
N TYR A 285 8.63 17.30 3.01
CA TYR A 285 7.57 16.66 2.24
C TYR A 285 6.63 17.71 1.64
N PRO A 286 6.24 17.59 0.35
CA PRO A 286 5.21 18.45 -0.27
C PRO A 286 3.82 17.98 0.18
N VAL A 287 3.39 18.36 1.39
CA VAL A 287 2.18 17.87 2.04
C VAL A 287 0.87 18.42 1.45
N ALA A 288 0.91 19.61 0.81
CA ALA A 288 -0.19 20.13 0.02
C ALA A 288 0.20 20.18 -1.46
N VAL A 289 -0.62 19.61 -2.32
CA VAL A 289 -0.29 19.31 -3.71
C VAL A 289 -1.48 19.61 -4.61
N ASP A 290 -1.22 20.17 -5.79
CA ASP A 290 -2.16 20.15 -6.91
C ASP A 290 -1.93 18.88 -7.73
N VAL A 291 -2.99 18.11 -7.97
CA VAL A 291 -2.96 16.93 -8.82
C VAL A 291 -3.82 17.17 -10.06
N ARG A 292 -3.23 16.97 -11.23
CA ARG A 292 -3.95 17.04 -12.53
C ARG A 292 -3.92 15.66 -13.19
N VAL A 293 -5.07 15.20 -13.67
CA VAL A 293 -5.22 13.99 -14.48
C VAL A 293 -6.13 14.32 -15.68
N GLY A 294 -5.56 14.31 -16.87
CA GLY A 294 -6.24 14.76 -18.08
C GLY A 294 -6.64 16.23 -18.00
N ASP A 295 -7.91 16.50 -18.15
CA ASP A 295 -8.54 17.82 -18.08
C ASP A 295 -9.01 18.21 -16.66
N ARG A 296 -8.90 17.31 -15.69
CA ARG A 296 -9.34 17.53 -14.30
C ARG A 296 -8.17 17.92 -13.42
N ALA A 297 -8.43 18.82 -12.48
CA ALA A 297 -7.45 19.25 -11.49
C ALA A 297 -8.07 19.34 -10.09
N TRP A 298 -7.31 18.92 -9.10
CA TRP A 298 -7.70 18.94 -7.71
C TRP A 298 -6.58 19.51 -6.83
N GLN A 299 -7.00 20.12 -5.74
CA GLN A 299 -6.13 20.60 -4.66
C GLN A 299 -6.26 19.67 -3.47
N LEU A 300 -5.15 19.20 -2.97
CA LEU A 300 -5.04 18.33 -1.79
C LEU A 300 -4.50 19.14 -0.62
N GLU A 301 -5.27 19.17 0.47
CA GLU A 301 -4.85 19.78 1.74
C GLU A 301 -4.84 18.71 2.84
N PRO A 302 -3.72 18.53 3.55
CA PRO A 302 -3.62 17.51 4.59
C PRO A 302 -4.50 17.84 5.79
N LEU A 303 -4.99 16.80 6.47
CA LEU A 303 -5.73 16.93 7.73
C LEU A 303 -4.88 17.59 8.81
N LEU A 304 -3.60 17.27 8.84
CA LEU A 304 -2.53 17.94 9.60
C LEU A 304 -1.21 17.73 8.85
N ASP A 305 -0.23 18.63 9.06
CA ASP A 305 1.04 18.54 8.32
C ASP A 305 1.93 17.40 8.81
N ASP A 306 1.94 17.12 10.10
CA ASP A 306 2.78 16.09 10.72
C ASP A 306 2.11 14.70 10.62
N GLN A 307 2.14 14.13 9.42
CA GLN A 307 1.72 12.75 9.17
C GLN A 307 2.91 11.87 8.73
N GLU A 308 4.10 12.15 9.27
CA GLU A 308 5.30 11.34 9.04
C GLU A 308 5.25 10.05 9.86
N LEU A 309 5.53 8.91 9.22
CA LEU A 309 5.63 7.59 9.79
C LEU A 309 7.08 7.10 9.75
N ASP A 310 7.66 6.79 10.92
CA ASP A 310 8.99 6.23 11.05
C ASP A 310 8.91 4.70 11.20
N ALA A 311 9.11 3.99 10.09
CA ALA A 311 9.07 2.53 10.02
C ALA A 311 10.48 1.89 9.97
N ARG A 312 11.52 2.60 10.42
CA ARG A 312 12.91 2.09 10.35
C ARG A 312 13.13 0.79 11.11
N THR A 313 12.37 0.54 12.16
CA THR A 313 12.53 -0.69 12.96
C THR A 313 11.94 -1.94 12.30
N SER A 314 11.03 -1.79 11.33
CA SER A 314 10.43 -2.90 10.59
C SER A 314 10.93 -2.98 9.15
N THR A 315 10.75 -1.93 8.36
CA THR A 315 11.05 -1.91 6.92
C THR A 315 12.28 -1.07 6.55
N GLY A 316 12.89 -0.36 7.51
CA GLY A 316 14.04 0.51 7.26
C GLY A 316 13.69 1.84 6.59
N THR A 317 12.40 2.23 6.52
CA THR A 317 11.93 3.40 5.78
C THR A 317 11.33 4.46 6.68
N ILE A 318 11.39 5.72 6.21
CA ILE A 318 10.58 6.83 6.72
C ILE A 318 9.80 7.39 5.54
N TYR A 319 8.51 7.63 5.72
CA TYR A 319 7.66 8.19 4.69
C TYR A 319 6.55 9.05 5.32
N TRP A 320 5.89 9.86 4.51
CA TRP A 320 4.76 10.66 4.93
C TRP A 320 3.50 10.05 4.33
N GLU A 321 2.52 9.77 5.17
CA GLU A 321 1.22 9.23 4.78
C GLU A 321 0.10 10.01 5.45
N GLY A 322 -0.71 10.67 4.66
CA GLY A 322 -1.67 11.59 5.23
C GLY A 322 -3.06 11.57 4.63
N ALA A 323 -4.04 11.60 5.54
CA ALA A 323 -5.40 11.94 5.19
C ALA A 323 -5.45 13.36 4.62
N VAL A 324 -6.10 13.52 3.45
CA VAL A 324 -6.23 14.79 2.75
C VAL A 324 -7.69 15.12 2.43
N ARG A 325 -8.03 16.41 2.46
CA ARG A 325 -9.24 16.95 1.85
C ARG A 325 -8.95 17.32 0.41
N ILE A 326 -9.90 17.07 -0.47
CA ILE A 326 -9.78 17.29 -1.89
C ILE A 326 -10.82 18.31 -2.33
N SER A 327 -10.42 19.29 -3.13
CA SER A 327 -11.27 20.30 -3.76
C SER A 327 -10.84 20.57 -5.21
N GLY A 328 -11.66 21.22 -6.00
CA GLY A 328 -11.38 21.50 -7.41
C GLY A 328 -12.44 20.94 -8.34
N ALA A 329 -12.06 20.11 -9.31
CA ALA A 329 -12.98 19.52 -10.28
C ALA A 329 -14.14 18.74 -9.63
N SER A 330 -13.89 18.15 -8.46
CA SER A 330 -14.90 17.57 -7.56
C SER A 330 -14.39 17.63 -6.12
N ALA A 331 -15.31 17.62 -5.15
CA ALA A 331 -14.97 17.56 -3.74
C ALA A 331 -14.84 16.09 -3.28
N GLY A 332 -13.99 15.86 -2.28
CA GLY A 332 -13.80 14.52 -1.73
C GLY A 332 -12.76 14.46 -0.63
N ARG A 333 -12.38 13.24 -0.30
CA ARG A 333 -11.34 12.92 0.68
C ARG A 333 -10.43 11.85 0.11
N GLY A 334 -9.18 11.83 0.55
CA GLY A 334 -8.22 10.85 0.07
C GLY A 334 -7.11 10.60 1.07
N TYR A 335 -6.14 9.87 0.60
CA TYR A 335 -4.88 9.63 1.28
C TYR A 335 -3.73 9.86 0.31
N LEU A 336 -2.76 10.64 0.73
CA LEU A 336 -1.55 10.94 -0.04
C LEU A 336 -0.38 10.26 0.64
N GLU A 337 0.41 9.50 -0.12
CA GLU A 337 1.64 8.86 0.34
C GLU A 337 2.84 9.48 -0.39
N LEU A 338 3.88 9.82 0.37
CA LEU A 338 5.10 10.46 -0.10
C LEU A 338 6.30 9.67 0.42
N THR A 339 6.86 8.81 -0.44
CA THR A 339 7.92 7.86 -0.08
C THR A 339 9.24 8.20 -0.76
N GLY A 340 10.40 7.96 -0.09
CA GLY A 340 11.73 8.19 -0.66
C GLY A 340 12.15 9.67 -0.72
N TYR A 341 11.64 10.50 0.18
CA TYR A 341 12.06 11.91 0.30
C TYR A 341 13.31 12.11 1.18
N GLY A 342 13.58 11.19 2.09
CA GLY A 342 14.79 11.17 2.91
C GLY A 342 15.84 10.25 2.30
N GLU A 343 15.60 8.96 2.37
CA GLU A 343 16.47 7.91 1.83
C GLU A 343 15.73 7.08 0.80
N ARG A 344 16.48 6.44 -0.10
CA ARG A 344 15.92 5.50 -1.08
C ARG A 344 15.20 4.36 -0.37
N VAL A 345 14.05 3.98 -0.87
CA VAL A 345 13.32 2.81 -0.39
C VAL A 345 14.14 1.53 -0.68
N PRO A 346 14.37 0.67 0.31
CA PRO A 346 15.28 -0.48 0.20
C PRO A 346 14.65 -1.75 -0.42
N PHE A 347 13.83 -1.65 -1.48
CA PHE A 347 13.17 -2.82 -2.11
C PHE A 347 13.90 -3.36 -3.32
#